data_d270b1d42bd001c466aea8798bd7bc8e
#
_entry.id   d270b1d42bd001c466aea8798bd7bc8e
#
_cell.length_a   1.000
_cell.length_b   1.000
_cell.length_c   1.000
_cell.angle_alpha   90.00
_cell.angle_beta   90.00
_cell.angle_gamma   90.00
#
_symmetry.space_group_name_H-M   'P 1'
#
loop_
_entity.id
_entity.type
_entity.pdbx_description
1 polymer ?
#
loop_
_entity_poly.entity_id
_entity_poly.type
_entity_poly.pdbx_seq_one_letter_code
_entity_poly.pdbx_strand_id
1 'polypeptide(L)'
;MAVSDRLRRLRSITNTEGHTSDVDAHSREEHLADAVARGVQGGFVATLMMTAFRLPLLRSLPPSANFWSQYVADGEPDDHPVAGLALHLLYGVGSGAIFGGLFSLYTAGRSIEPEGRGLVWGSIYGMVLSAFGVQVMLHALLDIRLEADELALFHAGHLVYGLSLGAWVGSRTEGVENPDREYEYDTGN
;
A
#
# COMPACT_ATOMS: atom_id res chain seq x y z
N MET A 1 40.70 10.95 43.17
CA MET A 1 39.53 11.75 42.75
C MET A 1 39.29 11.73 41.22
N ALA A 2 40.26 11.49 40.34
CA ALA A 2 40.10 11.55 38.86
C ALA A 2 39.46 10.31 38.20
N VAL A 3 39.55 9.12 38.79
CA VAL A 3 39.03 7.84 38.19
C VAL A 3 37.52 7.71 38.32
N SER A 4 36.97 8.09 39.49
CA SER A 4 35.53 8.03 39.78
C SER A 4 34.71 8.99 38.86
N ASP A 5 35.27 10.15 38.53
CA ASP A 5 34.61 11.13 37.64
C ASP A 5 34.62 10.68 36.16
N ARG A 6 35.66 9.99 35.71
CA ARG A 6 35.71 9.39 34.40
C ARG A 6 34.66 8.26 34.22
N LEU A 7 34.55 7.43 35.25
CA LEU A 7 33.56 6.33 35.23
C LEU A 7 32.11 6.86 35.25
N ARG A 8 31.86 7.96 35.98
CA ARG A 8 30.53 8.60 35.96
C ARG A 8 30.20 9.20 34.60
N ARG A 9 31.15 9.87 33.95
CA ARG A 9 30.97 10.44 32.59
C ARG A 9 30.73 9.35 31.54
N LEU A 10 31.46 8.23 31.59
CA LEU A 10 31.26 7.10 30.69
C LEU A 10 29.88 6.48 30.89
N ARG A 11 29.41 6.34 32.12
CA ARG A 11 28.10 5.80 32.45
C ARG A 11 26.95 6.75 32.02
N SER A 12 27.14 8.05 32.06
CA SER A 12 26.15 9.02 31.57
C SER A 12 26.05 9.02 30.04
N ILE A 13 27.18 8.86 29.34
CA ILE A 13 27.20 8.78 27.88
C ILE A 13 26.47 7.49 27.39
N THR A 14 26.78 6.34 27.96
CA THR A 14 26.13 5.09 27.59
C THR A 14 24.63 5.05 27.91
N ASN A 15 24.18 5.69 28.98
CA ASN A 15 22.75 5.79 29.33
C ASN A 15 22.01 6.76 28.36
N THR A 16 22.68 7.83 27.90
CA THR A 16 22.07 8.78 26.96
C THR A 16 21.96 8.17 25.56
N GLU A 17 22.97 7.43 25.12
CA GLU A 17 22.94 6.76 23.80
C GLU A 17 21.90 5.62 23.77
N GLY A 18 21.74 4.85 24.85
CA GLY A 18 20.69 3.83 24.95
C GLY A 18 19.29 4.43 24.94
N HIS A 19 19.07 5.53 25.62
CA HIS A 19 17.76 6.19 25.67
C HIS A 19 17.35 6.85 24.36
N THR A 20 18.30 7.46 23.63
CA THR A 20 18.02 8.05 22.31
C THR A 20 17.71 6.97 21.27
N SER A 21 18.43 5.85 21.28
CA SER A 21 18.16 4.75 20.36
C SER A 21 16.78 4.11 20.56
N ASP A 22 16.33 4.00 21.81
CA ASP A 22 15.00 3.43 22.14
C ASP A 22 13.86 4.39 21.71
N VAL A 23 14.04 5.69 21.87
CA VAL A 23 13.08 6.72 21.43
C VAL A 23 13.00 6.75 19.91
N ASP A 24 14.13 6.70 19.21
CA ASP A 24 14.20 6.68 17.76
C ASP A 24 13.59 5.39 17.16
N ALA A 25 13.77 4.26 17.82
CA ALA A 25 13.15 3.00 17.41
C ALA A 25 11.63 3.05 17.55
N HIS A 26 11.13 3.53 18.69
CA HIS A 26 9.71 3.65 18.96
C HIS A 26 9.00 4.60 17.96
N SER A 27 9.60 5.75 17.69
CA SER A 27 9.05 6.70 16.71
C SER A 27 8.99 6.12 15.29
N ARG A 28 9.97 5.30 14.89
CA ARG A 28 9.94 4.60 13.58
C ARG A 28 8.82 3.56 13.50
N GLU A 29 8.59 2.83 14.57
CA GLU A 29 7.51 1.84 14.65
C GLU A 29 6.15 2.52 14.54
N GLU A 30 5.94 3.64 15.23
CA GLU A 30 4.71 4.43 15.13
C GLU A 30 4.48 4.95 13.71
N HIS A 31 5.48 5.53 13.08
CA HIS A 31 5.39 6.01 11.70
C HIS A 31 5.08 4.90 10.70
N LEU A 32 5.66 3.72 10.88
CA LEU A 32 5.37 2.57 10.03
C LEU A 32 3.95 2.04 10.26
N ALA A 33 3.49 1.98 11.50
CA ALA A 33 2.13 1.57 11.83
C ALA A 33 1.08 2.50 11.21
N ASP A 34 1.31 3.82 11.28
CA ASP A 34 0.46 4.82 10.65
C ASP A 34 0.46 4.70 9.12
N ALA A 35 1.61 4.43 8.52
CA ALA A 35 1.71 4.21 7.08
C ALA A 35 0.96 2.95 6.64
N VAL A 36 1.07 1.87 7.38
CA VAL A 36 0.30 0.63 7.15
C VAL A 36 -1.20 0.90 7.31
N ALA A 37 -1.62 1.64 8.34
CA ALA A 37 -3.02 2.00 8.54
C ALA A 37 -3.57 2.84 7.38
N ARG A 38 -2.81 3.82 6.88
CA ARG A 38 -3.16 4.58 5.66
C ARG A 38 -3.27 3.66 4.44
N GLY A 39 -2.37 2.69 4.32
CA GLY A 39 -2.41 1.68 3.28
C GLY A 39 -3.63 0.78 3.35
N VAL A 40 -4.04 0.34 4.54
CA VAL A 40 -5.29 -0.42 4.79
C VAL A 40 -6.51 0.37 4.31
N GLN A 41 -6.63 1.63 4.74
CA GLN A 41 -7.73 2.50 4.33
C GLN A 41 -7.72 2.76 2.82
N GLY A 42 -6.55 3.04 2.26
CA GLY A 42 -6.36 3.23 0.82
C GLY A 42 -6.70 1.98 0.02
N GLY A 43 -6.28 0.81 0.48
CA GLY A 43 -6.60 -0.47 -0.13
C GLY A 43 -8.10 -0.79 -0.12
N PHE A 44 -8.79 -0.46 0.96
CA PHE A 44 -10.24 -0.56 1.03
C PHE A 44 -10.93 0.34 -0.02
N VAL A 45 -10.60 1.62 -0.04
CA VAL A 45 -11.15 2.59 -1.00
C VAL A 45 -10.80 2.20 -2.44
N ALA A 46 -9.54 1.82 -2.70
CA ALA A 46 -9.09 1.42 -4.02
C ALA A 46 -9.81 0.17 -4.54
N THR A 47 -10.10 -0.80 -3.67
CA THR A 47 -10.87 -1.99 -4.03
C THR A 47 -12.32 -1.62 -4.38
N LEU A 48 -12.93 -0.71 -3.65
CA LEU A 48 -14.27 -0.21 -3.98
C LEU A 48 -14.27 0.52 -5.33
N MET A 49 -13.28 1.37 -5.59
CA MET A 49 -13.15 2.08 -6.88
C MET A 49 -12.95 1.10 -8.04
N MET A 50 -12.07 0.12 -7.89
CA MET A 50 -11.88 -0.94 -8.87
C MET A 50 -13.17 -1.74 -9.11
N THR A 51 -13.88 -2.09 -8.04
CA THR A 51 -15.16 -2.81 -8.12
C THR A 51 -16.21 -1.97 -8.84
N ALA A 52 -16.36 -0.69 -8.46
CA ALA A 52 -17.29 0.23 -9.11
C ALA A 52 -16.97 0.45 -10.60
N PHE A 53 -15.67 0.56 -10.95
CA PHE A 53 -15.23 0.63 -12.34
C PHE A 53 -15.65 -0.59 -13.15
N ARG A 54 -15.60 -1.78 -12.56
CA ARG A 54 -15.93 -3.03 -13.24
C ARG A 54 -17.43 -3.33 -13.29
N LEU A 55 -18.23 -2.82 -12.34
CA LEU A 55 -19.66 -3.13 -12.21
C LEU A 55 -20.45 -3.02 -13.54
N PRO A 56 -20.31 -1.97 -14.34
CA PRO A 56 -21.07 -1.84 -15.59
C PRO A 56 -20.65 -2.85 -16.68
N LEU A 57 -19.47 -3.45 -16.51
CA LEU A 57 -18.80 -4.31 -17.48
C LEU A 57 -18.78 -5.77 -17.05
N LEU A 58 -19.22 -6.06 -15.79
CA LEU A 58 -19.16 -7.39 -15.22
C LEU A 58 -20.17 -8.32 -15.92
N ARG A 59 -19.62 -9.29 -16.65
CA ARG A 59 -20.33 -10.47 -17.12
C ARG A 59 -20.11 -11.68 -16.21
N SER A 60 -19.19 -11.58 -15.25
CA SER A 60 -18.79 -12.68 -14.35
C SER A 60 -18.35 -12.14 -12.98
N LEU A 61 -18.44 -13.00 -11.97
CA LEU A 61 -17.94 -12.73 -10.61
C LEU A 61 -16.41 -12.55 -10.62
N PRO A 62 -15.85 -11.88 -9.58
CA PRO A 62 -14.40 -11.79 -9.43
C PRO A 62 -13.78 -13.19 -9.28
N PRO A 63 -12.55 -13.41 -9.78
CA PRO A 63 -11.85 -14.71 -9.68
C PRO A 63 -11.70 -15.26 -8.26
N SER A 64 -11.85 -14.41 -7.24
CA SER A 64 -11.92 -14.80 -5.83
C SER A 64 -13.12 -15.70 -5.50
N ALA A 65 -14.23 -15.59 -6.23
CA ALA A 65 -15.35 -16.53 -6.08
C ALA A 65 -14.99 -17.92 -6.61
N ASN A 66 -14.27 -18.00 -7.73
CA ASN A 66 -13.73 -19.27 -8.25
C ASN A 66 -12.73 -19.91 -7.27
N PHE A 67 -11.87 -19.10 -6.65
CA PHE A 67 -10.95 -19.59 -5.63
C PHE A 67 -11.71 -20.15 -4.44
N TRP A 68 -12.76 -19.46 -3.99
CA TRP A 68 -13.57 -19.91 -2.86
C TRP A 68 -14.25 -21.23 -3.14
N SER A 69 -14.92 -21.37 -4.29
CA SER A 69 -15.62 -22.61 -4.68
C SER A 69 -14.67 -23.78 -4.92
N GLN A 70 -13.44 -23.52 -5.33
CA GLN A 70 -12.48 -24.58 -5.63
C GLN A 70 -11.73 -25.09 -4.39
N TYR A 71 -11.43 -24.21 -3.41
CA TYR A 71 -10.52 -24.52 -2.31
C TYR A 71 -11.14 -24.42 -0.91
N VAL A 72 -12.29 -23.76 -0.75
CA VAL A 72 -12.86 -23.48 0.58
C VAL A 72 -14.21 -24.12 0.79
N ALA A 73 -15.10 -24.07 -0.19
CA ALA A 73 -16.44 -24.62 -0.10
C ALA A 73 -16.86 -25.27 -1.41
N ASP A 74 -17.60 -26.35 -1.35
CA ASP A 74 -18.18 -26.99 -2.53
C ASP A 74 -19.23 -26.08 -3.18
N GLY A 75 -19.41 -26.19 -4.50
CA GLY A 75 -20.42 -25.47 -5.27
C GLY A 75 -19.84 -24.69 -6.46
N GLU A 76 -20.72 -23.99 -7.15
CA GLU A 76 -20.32 -23.10 -8.25
C GLU A 76 -19.91 -21.72 -7.72
N PRO A 77 -19.06 -20.96 -8.44
CA PRO A 77 -18.69 -19.59 -8.03
C PRO A 77 -19.90 -18.68 -7.76
N ASP A 78 -20.97 -18.87 -8.52
CA ASP A 78 -22.22 -18.10 -8.41
C ASP A 78 -23.00 -18.39 -7.11
N ASP A 79 -22.69 -19.48 -6.42
CA ASP A 79 -23.27 -19.81 -5.11
C ASP A 79 -22.61 -18.98 -3.98
N HIS A 80 -21.41 -18.40 -4.24
CA HIS A 80 -20.58 -17.75 -3.24
C HIS A 80 -20.22 -16.29 -3.56
N PRO A 81 -21.14 -15.43 -4.04
CA PRO A 81 -20.79 -14.08 -4.48
C PRO A 81 -20.28 -13.19 -3.33
N VAL A 82 -20.87 -13.33 -2.15
CA VAL A 82 -20.48 -12.56 -0.96
C VAL A 82 -19.09 -12.98 -0.45
N ALA A 83 -18.82 -14.29 -0.43
CA ALA A 83 -17.53 -14.82 -0.01
C ALA A 83 -16.42 -14.40 -0.99
N GLY A 84 -16.69 -14.46 -2.30
CA GLY A 84 -15.77 -13.98 -3.32
C GLY A 84 -15.47 -12.49 -3.19
N LEU A 85 -16.50 -11.67 -2.96
CA LEU A 85 -16.32 -10.23 -2.76
C LEU A 85 -15.55 -9.93 -1.46
N ALA A 86 -15.85 -10.62 -0.37
CA ALA A 86 -15.14 -10.47 0.90
C ALA A 86 -13.66 -10.84 0.77
N LEU A 87 -13.34 -11.93 0.08
CA LEU A 87 -11.97 -12.34 -0.19
C LEU A 87 -11.24 -11.33 -1.08
N HIS A 88 -11.92 -10.81 -2.10
CA HIS A 88 -11.38 -9.76 -2.96
C HIS A 88 -11.05 -8.48 -2.16
N LEU A 89 -11.95 -8.07 -1.27
CA LEU A 89 -11.74 -6.92 -0.39
C LEU A 89 -10.58 -7.15 0.58
N LEU A 90 -10.50 -8.33 1.18
CA LEU A 90 -9.41 -8.70 2.09
C LEU A 90 -8.05 -8.67 1.38
N TYR A 91 -7.99 -9.20 0.15
CA TYR A 91 -6.79 -9.13 -0.67
C TYR A 91 -6.40 -7.68 -0.99
N GLY A 92 -7.35 -6.84 -1.39
CA GLY A 92 -7.08 -5.44 -1.70
C GLY A 92 -6.64 -4.62 -0.48
N VAL A 93 -7.25 -4.85 0.68
CA VAL A 93 -6.85 -4.22 1.96
C VAL A 93 -5.45 -4.67 2.38
N GLY A 94 -5.16 -5.97 2.31
CA GLY A 94 -3.83 -6.51 2.63
C GLY A 94 -2.75 -5.97 1.69
N SER A 95 -3.03 -5.93 0.39
CA SER A 95 -2.13 -5.34 -0.61
C SER A 95 -1.93 -3.84 -0.38
N GLY A 96 -2.97 -3.11 0.02
CA GLY A 96 -2.86 -1.71 0.40
C GLY A 96 -1.97 -1.49 1.61
N ALA A 97 -2.08 -2.33 2.64
CA ALA A 97 -1.21 -2.31 3.82
C ALA A 97 0.28 -2.45 3.45
N ILE A 98 0.58 -3.41 2.56
CA ILE A 98 1.94 -3.62 2.05
C ILE A 98 2.42 -2.38 1.29
N PHE A 99 1.60 -1.83 0.40
CA PHE A 99 1.96 -0.61 -0.34
C PHE A 99 2.24 0.56 0.60
N GLY A 100 1.39 0.80 1.61
CA GLY A 100 1.57 1.88 2.60
C GLY A 100 2.90 1.76 3.34
N GLY A 101 3.27 0.57 3.79
CA GLY A 101 4.55 0.31 4.44
C GLY A 101 5.75 0.53 3.48
N LEU A 102 5.70 -0.02 2.27
CA LEU A 102 6.75 0.15 1.27
C LEU A 102 6.91 1.61 0.84
N PHE A 103 5.80 2.34 0.66
CA PHE A 103 5.82 3.74 0.28
C PHE A 103 6.42 4.62 1.38
N SER A 104 6.12 4.35 2.65
CA SER A 104 6.72 5.02 3.80
C SER A 104 8.24 4.82 3.84
N LEU A 105 8.71 3.58 3.65
CA LEU A 105 10.15 3.29 3.57
C LEU A 105 10.82 4.00 2.38
N TYR A 106 10.12 4.09 1.25
CA TYR A 106 10.63 4.80 0.07
C TYR A 106 10.73 6.31 0.30
N THR A 107 9.77 6.92 0.99
CA THR A 107 9.73 8.38 1.23
C THR A 107 10.59 8.82 2.41
N ALA A 108 10.93 7.91 3.32
CA ALA A 108 11.72 8.20 4.51
C ALA A 108 13.04 8.92 4.18
N GLY A 109 13.24 10.10 4.78
CA GLY A 109 14.45 10.91 4.61
C GLY A 109 14.64 11.53 3.21
N ARG A 110 13.61 11.53 2.36
CA ARG A 110 13.65 12.14 1.02
C ARG A 110 12.75 13.37 0.95
N SER A 111 13.29 14.47 0.44
CA SER A 111 12.51 15.66 0.09
C SER A 111 11.84 15.44 -1.27
N ILE A 112 10.68 14.80 -1.27
CA ILE A 112 9.91 14.49 -2.48
C ILE A 112 8.45 14.91 -2.30
N GLU A 113 7.78 15.21 -3.42
CA GLU A 113 6.32 15.41 -3.40
C GLU A 113 5.61 14.05 -3.33
N PRO A 114 4.96 13.73 -2.20
CA PRO A 114 4.41 12.38 -2.00
C PRO A 114 3.19 12.12 -2.88
N GLU A 115 2.40 13.13 -3.24
CA GLU A 115 1.19 12.97 -4.07
C GLU A 115 1.51 12.45 -5.47
N GLY A 116 2.38 13.14 -6.21
CA GLY A 116 2.77 12.72 -7.55
C GLY A 116 3.50 11.37 -7.56
N ARG A 117 4.36 11.15 -6.57
CA ARG A 117 5.07 9.88 -6.40
C ARG A 117 4.12 8.75 -6.01
N GLY A 118 3.12 9.04 -5.17
CA GLY A 118 2.08 8.09 -4.80
C GLY A 118 1.34 7.57 -6.02
N LEU A 119 0.92 8.46 -6.93
CA LEU A 119 0.26 8.07 -8.18
C LEU A 119 1.14 7.18 -9.06
N VAL A 120 2.41 7.54 -9.25
CA VAL A 120 3.34 6.75 -10.08
C VAL A 120 3.59 5.38 -9.48
N TRP A 121 3.97 5.32 -8.20
CA TRP A 121 4.28 4.05 -7.54
C TRP A 121 3.03 3.20 -7.32
N GLY A 122 1.89 3.82 -7.04
CA GLY A 122 0.60 3.14 -6.97
C GLY A 122 0.23 2.49 -8.30
N SER A 123 0.39 3.20 -9.41
CA SER A 123 0.14 2.65 -10.75
C SER A 123 1.04 1.45 -11.07
N ILE A 124 2.34 1.56 -10.80
CA ILE A 124 3.30 0.46 -10.98
C ILE A 124 2.90 -0.73 -10.11
N TYR A 125 2.60 -0.47 -8.83
CA TYR A 125 2.18 -1.50 -7.89
C TYR A 125 0.89 -2.21 -8.34
N GLY A 126 -0.12 -1.46 -8.78
CA GLY A 126 -1.35 -2.03 -9.34
C GLY A 126 -1.10 -2.93 -10.55
N MET A 127 -0.19 -2.54 -11.44
CA MET A 127 0.19 -3.37 -12.59
C MET A 127 0.97 -4.62 -12.19
N VAL A 128 1.83 -4.54 -11.17
CA VAL A 128 2.51 -5.72 -10.61
C VAL A 128 1.50 -6.68 -9.99
N LEU A 129 0.52 -6.18 -9.23
CA LEU A 129 -0.57 -7.02 -8.70
C LEU A 129 -1.41 -7.64 -9.82
N SER A 130 -1.64 -6.91 -10.90
CA SER A 130 -2.35 -7.44 -12.06
C SER A 130 -1.59 -8.59 -12.72
N ALA A 131 -0.29 -8.42 -12.96
CA ALA A 131 0.56 -9.46 -13.51
C ALA A 131 0.60 -10.70 -12.59
N PHE A 132 0.74 -10.49 -11.27
CA PHE A 132 0.66 -11.56 -10.28
C PHE A 132 -0.70 -12.26 -10.32
N GLY A 133 -1.80 -11.49 -10.36
CA GLY A 133 -3.15 -12.03 -10.44
C GLY A 133 -3.35 -12.93 -11.66
N VAL A 134 -2.88 -12.50 -12.83
CA VAL A 134 -2.97 -13.31 -14.06
C VAL A 134 -2.11 -14.57 -13.97
N GLN A 135 -0.84 -14.45 -13.59
CA GLN A 135 0.10 -15.56 -13.66
C GLN A 135 -0.10 -16.57 -12.53
N VAL A 136 -0.35 -16.10 -11.31
CA VAL A 136 -0.43 -16.97 -10.14
C VAL A 136 -1.88 -17.37 -9.86
N MET A 137 -2.78 -16.38 -9.71
CA MET A 137 -4.17 -16.69 -9.34
C MET A 137 -4.93 -17.35 -10.48
N LEU A 138 -4.94 -16.72 -11.67
CA LEU A 138 -5.75 -17.22 -12.79
C LEU A 138 -5.10 -18.46 -13.43
N HIS A 139 -3.85 -18.36 -13.87
CA HIS A 139 -3.23 -19.45 -14.63
C HIS A 139 -2.76 -20.60 -13.74
N ALA A 140 -2.01 -20.32 -12.67
CA ALA A 140 -1.37 -21.39 -11.89
C ALA A 140 -2.31 -22.06 -10.88
N LEU A 141 -3.23 -21.31 -10.25
CA LEU A 141 -4.10 -21.84 -9.20
C LEU A 141 -5.48 -22.23 -9.73
N LEU A 142 -6.08 -21.46 -10.63
CA LEU A 142 -7.45 -21.66 -11.08
C LEU A 142 -7.55 -22.30 -12.47
N ASP A 143 -6.44 -22.40 -13.22
CA ASP A 143 -6.38 -22.82 -14.62
C ASP A 143 -7.37 -22.05 -15.54
N ILE A 144 -7.59 -20.77 -15.22
CA ILE A 144 -8.47 -19.87 -15.97
C ILE A 144 -7.63 -19.05 -16.96
N ARG A 145 -8.04 -19.05 -18.22
CA ARG A 145 -7.47 -18.19 -19.28
C ARG A 145 -8.51 -17.18 -19.71
N LEU A 146 -8.19 -15.92 -19.48
CA LEU A 146 -9.04 -14.79 -19.90
C LEU A 146 -8.89 -14.55 -21.40
N GLU A 147 -9.98 -14.15 -22.04
CA GLU A 147 -9.95 -13.60 -23.39
C GLU A 147 -9.28 -12.20 -23.40
N ALA A 148 -8.94 -11.70 -24.59
CA ALA A 148 -8.14 -10.47 -24.71
C ALA A 148 -8.85 -9.24 -24.09
N ASP A 149 -10.15 -9.13 -24.25
CA ASP A 149 -10.98 -8.06 -23.70
C ASP A 149 -11.13 -8.18 -22.15
N GLU A 150 -11.32 -9.40 -21.65
CA GLU A 150 -11.35 -9.69 -20.21
C GLU A 150 -10.00 -9.39 -19.56
N LEU A 151 -8.91 -9.78 -20.22
CA LEU A 151 -7.55 -9.49 -19.77
C LEU A 151 -7.28 -7.98 -19.72
N ALA A 152 -7.69 -7.25 -20.76
CA ALA A 152 -7.57 -5.79 -20.80
C ALA A 152 -8.36 -5.14 -19.66
N LEU A 153 -9.59 -5.59 -19.40
CA LEU A 153 -10.42 -5.13 -18.29
C LEU A 153 -9.82 -5.46 -16.94
N PHE A 154 -9.19 -6.64 -16.79
CA PHE A 154 -8.50 -7.05 -15.59
C PHE A 154 -7.31 -6.12 -15.28
N HIS A 155 -6.49 -5.81 -16.28
CA HIS A 155 -5.37 -4.88 -16.14
C HIS A 155 -5.85 -3.45 -15.84
N ALA A 156 -6.88 -2.97 -16.55
CA ALA A 156 -7.46 -1.65 -16.33
C ALA A 156 -8.02 -1.51 -14.90
N GLY A 157 -8.70 -2.53 -14.38
CA GLY A 157 -9.18 -2.56 -13.02
C GLY A 157 -8.05 -2.41 -11.99
N HIS A 158 -6.95 -3.14 -12.18
CA HIS A 158 -5.80 -3.04 -11.28
C HIS A 158 -5.06 -1.71 -11.41
N LEU A 159 -5.08 -1.09 -12.59
CA LEU A 159 -4.57 0.27 -12.75
C LEU A 159 -5.42 1.28 -11.98
N VAL A 160 -6.75 1.17 -12.04
CA VAL A 160 -7.68 2.00 -11.22
C VAL A 160 -7.42 1.78 -9.73
N TYR A 161 -7.24 0.53 -9.30
CA TYR A 161 -6.84 0.21 -7.93
C TYR A 161 -5.54 0.93 -7.54
N GLY A 162 -4.50 0.77 -8.34
CA GLY A 162 -3.19 1.36 -8.07
C GLY A 162 -3.19 2.89 -8.03
N LEU A 163 -3.90 3.54 -8.96
CA LEU A 163 -4.07 5.00 -8.98
C LEU A 163 -4.82 5.49 -7.73
N SER A 164 -5.92 4.83 -7.37
CA SER A 164 -6.72 5.19 -6.19
C SER A 164 -5.94 5.01 -4.90
N LEU A 165 -5.22 3.90 -4.76
CA LEU A 165 -4.36 3.60 -3.62
C LEU A 165 -3.21 4.62 -3.51
N GLY A 166 -2.54 4.89 -4.62
CA GLY A 166 -1.43 5.83 -4.69
C GLY A 166 -1.85 7.27 -4.37
N ALA A 167 -3.00 7.71 -4.90
CA ALA A 167 -3.60 9.00 -4.56
C ALA A 167 -3.92 9.09 -3.06
N TRP A 168 -4.57 8.05 -2.51
CA TRP A 168 -4.95 8.02 -1.10
C TRP A 168 -3.74 8.08 -0.16
N VAL A 169 -2.74 7.23 -0.40
CA VAL A 169 -1.56 7.16 0.46
C VAL A 169 -0.69 8.39 0.27
N GLY A 170 -0.46 8.82 -0.99
CA GLY A 170 0.37 9.97 -1.30
C GLY A 170 -0.16 11.27 -0.71
N SER A 171 -1.48 11.53 -0.83
CA SER A 171 -2.10 12.76 -0.28
C SER A 171 -2.14 12.82 1.26
N ARG A 172 -1.90 11.71 1.94
CA ARG A 172 -1.87 11.61 3.41
C ARG A 172 -0.49 11.38 3.99
N THR A 173 0.51 11.33 3.15
CA THR A 173 1.92 11.25 3.57
C THR A 173 2.44 12.69 3.66
N GLU A 174 2.94 13.08 4.82
CA GLU A 174 3.55 14.39 5.00
C GLU A 174 4.81 14.49 4.14
N GLY A 175 4.85 15.46 3.25
CA GLY A 175 6.07 15.83 2.53
C GLY A 175 7.03 16.54 3.49
N VAL A 176 8.33 16.32 3.32
CA VAL A 176 9.32 17.18 3.97
C VAL A 176 9.17 18.56 3.34
N GLU A 177 8.68 19.52 4.15
CA GLU A 177 8.53 20.90 3.75
C GLU A 177 9.89 21.43 3.29
N ASN A 178 9.97 21.88 2.05
CA ASN A 178 11.20 22.47 1.53
C ASN A 178 11.23 23.96 1.92
N PRO A 179 12.03 24.33 2.92
CA PRO A 179 12.09 25.72 3.39
C PRO A 179 12.50 26.71 2.30
N ASP A 180 13.10 26.24 1.21
CA ASP A 180 13.57 27.11 0.10
C ASP A 180 12.40 27.60 -0.79
N ARG A 181 11.21 27.01 -0.71
CA ARG A 181 10.03 27.48 -1.48
C ARG A 181 9.39 28.76 -0.92
N GLU A 182 9.57 29.04 0.36
CA GLU A 182 8.96 30.21 1.02
C GLU A 182 9.61 31.52 0.54
N TYR A 183 10.83 31.45 0.04
CA TYR A 183 11.57 32.64 -0.45
C TYR A 183 11.27 33.01 -1.92
N GLU A 184 10.67 32.14 -2.70
CA GLU A 184 10.44 32.39 -4.14
C GLU A 184 9.18 33.23 -4.39
N TYR A 185 8.23 33.30 -3.46
CA TYR A 185 7.01 34.09 -3.58
C TYR A 185 7.15 35.55 -3.08
N ASP A 186 8.21 35.89 -2.33
CA ASP A 186 8.37 37.22 -1.73
C ASP A 186 9.27 38.18 -2.57
N THR A 187 9.83 37.72 -3.70
CA THR A 187 10.66 38.56 -4.57
C THR A 187 9.96 39.12 -5.81
N GLY A 188 8.65 39.05 -5.87
CA GLY A 188 7.81 39.41 -7.03
C GLY A 188 6.92 40.63 -6.83
N ASN A 189 7.44 41.73 -6.18
CA ASN A 189 6.73 43.03 -6.17
C ASN A 189 7.69 44.19 -6.32
#